data_c2257a30505d83dbb495a90b37b3620b
#
_entry.id   c2257a30505d83dbb495a90b37b3620b
#
_cell.length_a   1.000
_cell.length_b   1.000
_cell.length_c   1.000
_cell.angle_alpha   90.00
_cell.angle_beta   90.00
_cell.angle_gamma   90.00
#
_symmetry.space_group_name_H-M   'P 1'
#
loop_
_entity.id
_entity.type
_entity.pdbx_description
1 polymer ?
#
loop_
_entity_poly.entity_id
_entity_poly.type
_entity_poly.pdbx_seq_one_letter_code
_entity_poly.pdbx_strand_id
1 'polypeptide(L)'
;MKCLTQRITDPLGLHARLASQISKTASGYQSSVHIVFGGNGAQADDLLGLMALDIREDDLVRIEAEGPDEDAACTAVTRVAGMSV
;
A
#
# COMPACT_ATOMS: atom_id res chain seq x y z
N MET A 1 -0.71 12.57 -10.55
CA MET A 1 -0.80 11.28 -9.85
C MET A 1 0.46 10.47 -10.05
N LYS A 2 0.96 9.88 -8.99
CA LYS A 2 2.13 8.99 -9.03
C LYS A 2 1.67 7.55 -8.83
N CYS A 3 2.11 6.64 -9.70
CA CYS A 3 1.78 5.21 -9.62
C CYS A 3 3.05 4.38 -9.64
N LEU A 4 3.13 3.41 -8.74
CA LEU A 4 4.21 2.42 -8.71
C LEU A 4 3.59 1.04 -8.51
N THR A 5 4.26 0.01 -9.02
CA THR A 5 3.86 -1.38 -8.83
C THR A 5 4.87 -2.05 -7.92
N GLN A 6 4.39 -2.84 -6.98
CA GLN A 6 5.25 -3.52 -6.03
C GLN A 6 4.78 -4.94 -5.79
N ARG A 7 5.71 -5.88 -5.77
CA ARG A 7 5.44 -7.27 -5.38
C ARG A 7 5.42 -7.35 -3.87
N ILE A 8 4.43 -8.05 -3.32
CA ILE A 8 4.36 -8.33 -1.88
C ILE A 8 5.27 -9.51 -1.61
N THR A 9 6.33 -9.28 -0.83
CA THR A 9 7.35 -10.30 -0.57
C THR A 9 7.19 -10.99 0.78
N ASP A 10 6.37 -10.44 1.68
CA ASP A 10 6.14 -11.07 2.97
C ASP A 10 5.41 -12.40 2.78
N PRO A 11 5.92 -13.50 3.38
CA PRO A 11 5.28 -14.82 3.23
C PRO A 11 3.82 -14.86 3.69
N LEU A 12 3.44 -13.97 4.60
CA LEU A 12 2.06 -13.88 5.09
C LEU A 12 1.18 -12.97 4.22
N GLY A 13 1.74 -12.42 3.15
CA GLY A 13 1.02 -11.47 2.30
C GLY A 13 0.75 -10.16 3.02
N LEU A 14 -0.34 -9.51 2.68
CA LEU A 14 -0.73 -8.24 3.32
C LEU A 14 -1.51 -8.54 4.60
N HIS A 15 -0.78 -8.98 5.62
CA HIS A 15 -1.36 -9.29 6.94
C HIS A 15 -1.48 -8.02 7.78
N ALA A 16 -2.09 -8.16 8.97
CA ALA A 16 -2.43 -7.00 9.80
C ALA A 16 -1.23 -6.11 10.14
N ARG A 17 -0.06 -6.72 10.43
CA ARG A 17 1.13 -5.94 10.77
C ARG A 17 1.62 -5.10 9.61
N LEU A 18 1.71 -5.71 8.41
CA LEU A 18 2.15 -4.98 7.23
C LEU A 18 1.14 -3.91 6.83
N ALA A 19 -0.16 -4.22 6.87
CA ALA A 19 -1.20 -3.27 6.58
C ALA A 19 -1.16 -2.09 7.56
N SER A 20 -0.89 -2.35 8.83
CA SER A 20 -0.76 -1.31 9.85
C SER A 20 0.42 -0.38 9.55
N GLN A 21 1.54 -0.93 9.10
CA GLN A 21 2.71 -0.14 8.74
C GLN A 21 2.46 0.71 7.50
N ILE A 22 1.77 0.15 6.51
CA ILE A 22 1.36 0.90 5.32
C ILE A 22 0.45 2.06 5.73
N SER A 23 -0.54 1.80 6.57
CA SER A 23 -1.48 2.81 7.03
C SER A 23 -0.78 3.95 7.78
N LYS A 24 0.14 3.59 8.68
CA LYS A 24 0.93 4.57 9.43
C LYS A 24 1.77 5.43 8.50
N THR A 25 2.43 4.82 7.54
CA THR A 25 3.29 5.52 6.59
C THR A 25 2.45 6.49 5.75
N ALA A 26 1.32 6.03 5.22
CA ALA A 26 0.45 6.87 4.42
C ALA A 26 -0.09 8.06 5.21
N SER A 27 -0.38 7.87 6.48
CA SER A 27 -0.91 8.94 7.34
C SER A 27 0.09 10.08 7.57
N GLY A 28 1.37 9.86 7.31
CA GLY A 28 2.40 10.88 7.44
C GLY A 28 2.47 11.85 6.27
N TYR A 29 1.67 11.66 5.24
CA TYR A 29 1.70 12.48 4.03
C TYR A 29 0.35 13.15 3.81
N GLN A 30 0.36 14.23 3.02
CA GLN A 30 -0.87 14.97 2.71
C GLN A 30 -1.60 14.40 1.51
N SER A 31 -0.93 13.57 0.70
CA SER A 31 -1.53 12.98 -0.48
C SER A 31 -2.44 11.82 -0.12
N SER A 32 -3.46 11.59 -0.95
CA SER A 32 -4.28 10.38 -0.88
C SER A 32 -3.49 9.25 -1.50
N VAL A 33 -3.40 8.10 -0.82
CA VAL A 33 -2.72 6.93 -1.32
C VAL A 33 -3.69 5.76 -1.35
N HIS A 34 -3.73 5.06 -2.48
CA HIS A 34 -4.58 3.88 -2.66
C HIS A 34 -3.74 2.68 -3.04
N ILE A 35 -4.13 1.52 -2.57
CA ILE A 35 -3.58 0.23 -2.99
C ILE A 35 -4.62 -0.43 -3.87
N VAL A 36 -4.23 -0.81 -5.09
CA VAL A 36 -5.15 -1.44 -6.06
C VAL A 36 -4.66 -2.85 -6.37
N PHE A 37 -5.56 -3.80 -6.30
CA PHE A 37 -5.27 -5.20 -6.57
C PHE A 37 -6.50 -5.90 -7.12
N GLY A 38 -6.34 -6.59 -8.27
CA GLY A 38 -7.41 -7.40 -8.84
C GLY A 38 -8.68 -6.63 -9.18
N GLY A 39 -8.55 -5.37 -9.58
CA GLY A 39 -9.71 -4.54 -9.92
C GLY A 39 -10.37 -3.89 -8.70
N ASN A 40 -9.89 -4.16 -7.51
CA ASN A 40 -10.40 -3.57 -6.27
C ASN A 40 -9.35 -2.63 -5.69
N GLY A 41 -9.79 -1.65 -4.93
CA GLY A 41 -8.88 -0.70 -4.30
C GLY A 41 -9.29 -0.39 -2.89
N ALA A 42 -8.31 0.04 -2.08
CA ALA A 42 -8.54 0.51 -0.73
C ALA A 42 -7.62 1.68 -0.46
N GLN A 43 -8.05 2.60 0.39
CA GLN A 43 -7.16 3.66 0.85
C GLN A 43 -6.08 3.07 1.73
N ALA A 44 -4.85 3.57 1.57
CA ALA A 44 -3.71 3.02 2.30
C ALA A 44 -3.83 3.22 3.81
N ASP A 45 -4.64 4.17 4.26
CA ASP A 45 -4.88 4.42 5.68
C ASP A 45 -6.10 3.67 6.22
N ASP A 46 -6.70 2.79 5.43
CA ASP A 46 -7.85 1.97 5.81
C ASP A 46 -7.41 0.53 6.05
N LEU A 47 -7.10 0.20 7.29
CA LEU A 47 -6.58 -1.11 7.65
C LEU A 47 -7.50 -2.26 7.23
N LEU A 48 -8.80 -2.13 7.53
CA LEU A 48 -9.75 -3.19 7.20
C LEU A 48 -9.95 -3.31 5.69
N GLY A 49 -9.96 -2.18 4.97
CA GLY A 49 -10.06 -2.18 3.52
C GLY A 49 -8.87 -2.87 2.87
N LEU A 50 -7.66 -2.61 3.38
CA LEU A 50 -6.45 -3.26 2.89
C LEU A 50 -6.52 -4.77 3.08
N MET A 51 -6.93 -5.21 4.25
CA MET A 51 -7.02 -6.65 4.55
C MET A 51 -8.10 -7.33 3.73
N ALA A 52 -9.16 -6.62 3.38
CA ALA A 52 -10.25 -7.17 2.55
C ALA A 52 -9.82 -7.43 1.12
N LEU A 53 -8.70 -6.86 0.65
CA LEU A 53 -8.19 -7.12 -0.69
C LEU A 53 -7.62 -8.54 -0.86
N ASP A 54 -7.35 -9.22 0.25
CA ASP A 54 -6.84 -10.60 0.24
C ASP A 54 -5.55 -10.75 -0.58
N ILE A 55 -4.63 -9.82 -0.38
CA ILE A 55 -3.35 -9.82 -1.09
C ILE A 55 -2.41 -10.82 -0.43
N ARG A 56 -1.76 -11.66 -1.25
CA ARG A 56 -0.91 -12.75 -0.76
C ARG A 56 0.52 -12.57 -1.22
N GLU A 57 1.41 -13.42 -0.70
CA GLU A 57 2.80 -13.45 -1.13
C GLU A 57 2.90 -13.56 -2.64
N ASP A 58 3.80 -12.80 -3.23
CA ASP A 58 4.09 -12.72 -4.66
C ASP A 58 3.05 -12.00 -5.51
N ASP A 59 1.94 -11.56 -4.92
CA ASP A 59 0.99 -10.74 -5.66
C ASP A 59 1.59 -9.38 -5.98
N LEU A 60 1.26 -8.85 -7.15
CA LEU A 60 1.64 -7.50 -7.56
C LEU A 60 0.51 -6.54 -7.24
N VAL A 61 0.83 -5.48 -6.53
CA VAL A 61 -0.14 -4.43 -6.20
C VAL A 61 0.30 -3.12 -6.83
N ARG A 62 -0.66 -2.27 -7.16
CA ARG A 62 -0.37 -0.93 -7.65
C ARG A 62 -0.63 0.06 -6.53
N ILE A 63 0.33 0.95 -6.31
CA ILE A 63 0.22 2.03 -5.33
C ILE A 63 0.01 3.31 -6.10
N GLU A 64 -1.09 4.01 -5.82
CA GLU A 64 -1.44 5.26 -6.48
C GLU A 64 -1.50 6.36 -5.45
N ALA A 65 -0.83 7.47 -5.71
CA ALA A 65 -0.86 8.61 -4.81
C ALA A 65 -1.19 9.88 -5.59
N GLU A 66 -1.99 10.75 -4.98
CA GLU A 66 -2.38 12.02 -5.58
C GLU A 66 -2.43 13.10 -4.52
N GLY A 67 -1.71 14.18 -4.75
CA GLY A 67 -1.68 15.31 -3.83
C GLY A 67 -0.37 16.05 -3.87
N PRO A 68 -0.16 17.00 -2.93
CA PRO A 68 1.01 17.89 -2.96
C PRO A 68 2.35 17.17 -2.79
N ASP A 69 2.37 16.05 -2.07
CA ASP A 69 3.60 15.27 -1.82
C ASP A 69 3.49 13.86 -2.40
N GLU A 70 2.79 13.71 -3.53
CA GLU A 70 2.46 12.40 -4.07
C GLU A 70 3.69 11.54 -4.40
N ASP A 71 4.77 12.13 -4.89
CA ASP A 71 5.97 11.37 -5.21
C ASP A 71 6.58 10.75 -3.95
N ALA A 72 6.73 11.55 -2.90
CA ALA A 72 7.28 11.08 -1.63
C ALA A 72 6.37 10.05 -0.98
N ALA A 73 5.06 10.32 -0.98
CA ALA A 73 4.07 9.42 -0.39
C ALA A 73 4.06 8.06 -1.09
N CYS A 74 4.00 8.08 -2.42
CA CYS A 74 3.96 6.84 -3.20
C CYS A 74 5.23 6.02 -3.00
N THR A 75 6.39 6.66 -3.02
CA THR A 75 7.67 5.98 -2.83
C THR A 75 7.75 5.36 -1.44
N ALA A 76 7.36 6.09 -0.40
CA ALA A 76 7.40 5.59 0.98
C ALA A 76 6.48 4.39 1.18
N VAL A 77 5.24 4.48 0.70
CA VAL A 77 4.27 3.39 0.84
C VAL A 77 4.70 2.16 0.03
N THR A 78 5.21 2.38 -1.18
CA THR A 78 5.70 1.29 -2.02
C THR A 78 6.84 0.54 -1.34
N ARG A 79 7.77 1.27 -0.72
CA ARG A 79 8.89 0.67 0.00
C ARG A 79 8.41 -0.20 1.15
N VAL A 80 7.47 0.29 1.94
CA VAL A 80 6.91 -0.47 3.06
C VAL A 80 6.19 -1.70 2.56
N ALA A 81 5.41 -1.58 1.48
CA ALA A 81 4.67 -2.72 0.91
C ALA A 81 5.61 -3.84 0.46
N GLY A 82 6.83 -3.52 0.04
CA GLY A 82 7.80 -4.52 -0.39
C GLY A 82 8.63 -5.11 0.74
N MET A 83 8.39 -4.74 1.99
CA MET A 83 9.15 -5.25 3.12
C MET A 83 8.53 -6.52 3.67
N SER A 84 9.40 -7.40 4.21
CA SER A 84 8.96 -8.56 5.00
C SER A 84 9.07 -8.20 6.47
N VAL A 85 7.98 -8.35 7.19
CA VAL A 85 7.91 -8.00 8.63
C VAL A 85 7.37 -9.16 9.46
#